data_2985c5db3bbbcc732465c20a00b5761f
#
_entry.id   2985c5db3bbbcc732465c20a00b5761f
#
_cell.length_a   1.000
_cell.length_b   1.000
_cell.length_c   1.000
_cell.angle_alpha   90.00
_cell.angle_beta   90.00
_cell.angle_gamma   90.00
#
_symmetry.space_group_name_H-M   'P 1'
#
loop_
_entity.id
_entity.type
_entity.pdbx_description
1 polymer ?
#
loop_
_entity_poly.entity_id
_entity_poly.type
_entity_poly.pdbx_seq_one_letter_code
_entity_poly.pdbx_strand_id
1 'polypeptide(L)'
;MWICANDERIRYTGRIDCRVEAEPVWVFPGSSAEFWFSGEVLRIHVENFNEYWQNYLGCILDQVQSAFYLKKSGETVIEVRVPENESGVHHVLFFKRQDGCHELKILGFEIGDGERLIELPPVSERRIEVYGDSVSAGESVEAIDFIGKTDMEHEGGFSNCWFSFPWMTAR
;
A
#
# COMPACT_ATOMS: atom_id res chain seq x y z
N MET A 1 14.45 9.31 11.37
CA MET A 1 15.15 8.00 11.44
C MET A 1 14.77 7.16 10.21
N TRP A 2 15.76 6.62 9.49
CA TRP A 2 15.54 5.72 8.35
C TRP A 2 15.28 4.28 8.82
N ILE A 3 14.33 3.60 8.15
CA ILE A 3 13.96 2.21 8.36
C ILE A 3 14.12 1.48 7.02
N CYS A 4 14.99 0.48 6.98
CA CYS A 4 15.19 -0.32 5.78
C CYS A 4 13.92 -1.11 5.45
N ALA A 5 13.65 -1.30 4.16
CA ALA A 5 12.45 -2.03 3.74
C ALA A 5 12.45 -3.52 4.18
N ASN A 6 13.59 -4.08 4.55
CA ASN A 6 13.69 -5.45 5.09
C ASN A 6 13.75 -5.52 6.63
N ASP A 7 13.36 -4.45 7.34
CA ASP A 7 13.28 -4.49 8.81
C ASP A 7 12.27 -5.56 9.25
N GLU A 8 12.67 -6.44 10.17
CA GLU A 8 11.89 -7.58 10.64
C GLU A 8 10.57 -7.20 11.34
N ARG A 9 10.45 -5.95 11.79
CA ARG A 9 9.23 -5.40 12.40
C ARG A 9 8.22 -4.93 11.36
N ILE A 10 8.54 -5.00 10.06
CA ILE A 10 7.60 -4.73 8.98
C ILE A 10 7.01 -6.06 8.53
N ARG A 11 5.70 -6.17 8.60
CA ARG A 11 4.98 -7.33 8.08
C ARG A 11 4.62 -7.10 6.62
N TYR A 12 5.16 -7.95 5.77
CA TYR A 12 4.77 -7.99 4.37
C TYR A 12 3.70 -9.05 4.13
N THR A 13 2.69 -8.69 3.33
CA THR A 13 1.63 -9.61 2.90
C THR A 13 1.48 -9.53 1.38
N GLY A 14 1.24 -10.66 0.75
CA GLY A 14 1.05 -10.76 -0.69
C GLY A 14 2.21 -11.47 -1.40
N ARG A 15 2.12 -11.51 -2.73
CA ARG A 15 3.16 -12.09 -3.58
C ARG A 15 4.16 -11.02 -3.97
N ILE A 16 5.22 -10.93 -3.22
CA ILE A 16 6.23 -9.87 -3.31
C ILE A 16 7.55 -10.48 -3.82
N ASP A 17 8.20 -9.80 -4.73
CA ASP A 17 9.54 -10.17 -5.19
C ASP A 17 10.60 -9.59 -4.24
N CYS A 18 11.24 -10.47 -3.49
CA CYS A 18 12.29 -10.13 -2.53
C CYS A 18 13.68 -10.63 -3.00
N ARG A 19 13.90 -10.82 -4.30
CA ARG A 19 15.22 -11.23 -4.82
C ARG A 19 16.33 -10.24 -4.49
N VAL A 20 16.00 -8.96 -4.38
CA VAL A 20 16.87 -7.93 -3.78
C VAL A 20 16.37 -7.69 -2.37
N GLU A 21 17.15 -8.08 -1.37
CA GLU A 21 16.72 -8.21 0.02
C GLU A 21 16.13 -6.93 0.62
N ALA A 22 16.72 -5.79 0.34
CA ALA A 22 16.30 -4.50 0.90
C ALA A 22 15.38 -3.69 -0.04
N GLU A 23 14.92 -4.27 -1.14
CA GLU A 23 14.12 -3.59 -2.16
C GLU A 23 12.96 -4.46 -2.66
N PRO A 24 11.98 -4.78 -1.80
CA PRO A 24 10.84 -5.60 -2.19
C PRO A 24 10.04 -4.93 -3.30
N VAL A 25 9.70 -5.70 -4.35
CA VAL A 25 8.92 -5.23 -5.50
C VAL A 25 7.50 -5.77 -5.43
N TRP A 26 6.55 -4.87 -5.52
CA TRP A 26 5.11 -5.17 -5.51
C TRP A 26 4.56 -5.07 -6.92
N VAL A 27 4.05 -6.18 -7.42
CA VAL A 27 3.39 -6.27 -8.74
C VAL A 27 1.89 -6.45 -8.58
N PHE A 28 1.47 -7.33 -7.68
CA PHE A 28 0.07 -7.72 -7.53
C PHE A 28 -0.71 -6.80 -6.59
N PRO A 29 -2.01 -6.57 -6.86
CA PRO A 29 -2.88 -5.79 -5.99
C PRO A 29 -2.94 -6.41 -4.59
N GLY A 30 -2.99 -5.57 -3.57
CA GLY A 30 -3.01 -6.00 -2.19
C GLY A 30 -1.65 -6.41 -1.61
N SER A 31 -0.56 -6.42 -2.42
CA SER A 31 0.79 -6.47 -1.84
C SER A 31 0.95 -5.30 -0.88
N SER A 32 1.38 -5.58 0.34
CA SER A 32 1.35 -4.59 1.43
C SER A 32 2.51 -4.71 2.40
N ALA A 33 2.80 -3.60 3.06
CA ALA A 33 3.68 -3.49 4.21
C ALA A 33 2.91 -2.88 5.38
N GLU A 34 2.98 -3.51 6.53
CA GLU A 34 2.27 -3.15 7.74
C GLU A 34 3.24 -3.04 8.91
N PHE A 35 3.12 -1.98 9.69
CA PHE A 35 3.89 -1.81 10.92
C PHE A 35 3.21 -0.84 11.89
N TRP A 36 3.64 -0.92 13.14
CA TRP A 36 3.31 0.06 14.16
C TRP A 36 4.51 0.94 14.44
N PHE A 37 4.28 2.21 14.67
CA PHE A 37 5.33 3.18 14.99
C PHE A 37 4.86 4.21 16.01
N SER A 38 5.80 4.86 16.67
CA SER A 38 5.53 6.04 17.49
C SER A 38 5.89 7.30 16.71
N GLY A 39 5.19 8.40 16.98
CA GLY A 39 5.58 9.74 16.53
C GLY A 39 4.67 10.38 15.51
N GLU A 40 5.09 11.53 15.01
CA GLU A 40 4.28 12.44 14.19
C GLU A 40 4.71 12.49 12.71
N VAL A 41 5.82 11.83 12.37
CA VAL A 41 6.39 11.85 11.02
C VAL A 41 6.35 10.44 10.44
N LEU A 42 5.80 10.31 9.26
CA LEU A 42 5.82 9.08 8.48
C LEU A 42 6.03 9.40 7.01
N ARG A 43 7.08 8.83 6.42
CA ARG A 43 7.32 8.87 4.97
C ARG A 43 7.59 7.47 4.44
N ILE A 44 7.15 7.24 3.22
CA ILE A 44 7.52 6.08 2.44
C ILE A 44 8.26 6.52 1.18
N HIS A 45 9.37 5.87 0.91
CA HIS A 45 10.20 6.07 -0.27
C HIS A 45 9.95 4.91 -1.23
N VAL A 46 9.53 5.22 -2.44
CA VAL A 46 9.18 4.23 -3.45
C VAL A 46 9.77 4.60 -4.81
N GLU A 47 10.09 3.59 -5.60
CA GLU A 47 10.35 3.75 -7.02
C GLU A 47 9.20 3.11 -7.79
N ASN A 48 8.56 3.91 -8.65
CA ASN A 48 7.40 3.50 -9.41
C ASN A 48 7.72 3.33 -10.89
N PHE A 49 7.11 2.33 -11.49
CA PHE A 49 7.07 2.12 -12.93
C PHE A 49 5.65 1.83 -13.39
N ASN A 50 5.08 2.76 -14.16
CA ASN A 50 3.76 2.61 -14.77
C ASN A 50 3.88 2.16 -16.21
N GLU A 51 3.19 1.10 -16.59
CA GLU A 51 3.03 0.75 -18.00
C GLU A 51 2.07 1.73 -18.68
N TYR A 52 0.92 1.95 -18.09
CA TYR A 52 -0.10 2.88 -18.58
C TYR A 52 -0.87 3.53 -17.43
N TRP A 53 -1.64 4.60 -17.72
CA TRP A 53 -2.44 5.39 -16.78
C TRP A 53 -1.66 5.91 -15.56
N GLN A 54 -2.38 6.16 -14.48
CA GLN A 54 -1.81 6.61 -13.21
C GLN A 54 -1.76 5.45 -12.23
N ASN A 55 -0.73 5.43 -11.41
CA ASN A 55 -0.63 4.52 -10.29
C ASN A 55 -0.78 5.27 -8.97
N TYR A 56 -1.40 4.63 -8.01
CA TYR A 56 -1.61 5.16 -6.66
C TYR A 56 -1.18 4.15 -5.62
N LEU A 57 -0.46 4.65 -4.61
CA LEU A 57 -0.21 3.91 -3.38
C LEU A 57 -1.39 4.10 -2.43
N GLY A 58 -1.92 3.02 -1.91
CA GLY A 58 -2.88 3.05 -0.81
C GLY A 58 -2.18 3.11 0.54
N CYS A 59 -2.75 3.84 1.48
CA CYS A 59 -2.30 3.89 2.85
C CYS A 59 -3.50 3.85 3.78
N ILE A 60 -3.45 3.02 4.79
CA ILE A 60 -4.40 3.04 5.90
C ILE A 60 -3.62 3.36 7.15
N LEU A 61 -3.86 4.53 7.70
CA LEU A 61 -3.28 4.99 8.96
C LEU A 61 -4.39 5.12 9.99
N ASP A 62 -4.28 4.39 11.10
CA ASP A 62 -5.28 4.38 12.17
C ASP A 62 -6.71 4.20 11.65
N GLN A 63 -6.90 3.26 10.72
CA GLN A 63 -8.17 2.93 10.05
C GLN A 63 -8.68 3.97 9.03
N VAL A 64 -7.97 5.07 8.82
CA VAL A 64 -8.30 6.07 7.80
C VAL A 64 -7.54 5.78 6.51
N GLN A 65 -8.28 5.57 5.43
CA GLN A 65 -7.68 5.31 4.12
C GLN A 65 -7.34 6.62 3.39
N SER A 66 -6.18 6.61 2.77
CA SER A 66 -5.71 7.65 1.83
C SER A 66 -5.13 7.01 0.58
N ALA A 67 -5.07 7.77 -0.51
CA ALA A 67 -4.43 7.37 -1.75
C ALA A 67 -3.45 8.46 -2.22
N PHE A 68 -2.26 8.04 -2.62
CA PHE A 68 -1.20 8.94 -3.05
C PHE A 68 -0.83 8.66 -4.49
N TYR A 69 -0.94 9.69 -5.33
CA TYR A 69 -0.49 9.61 -6.71
C TYR A 69 1.02 9.38 -6.79
N LEU A 70 1.43 8.46 -7.64
CA LEU A 70 2.82 8.17 -7.92
C LEU A 70 3.23 8.75 -9.28
N LYS A 71 4.43 9.33 -9.36
CA LYS A 71 5.00 9.73 -10.65
C LYS A 71 5.07 8.53 -11.58
N LYS A 72 4.97 8.75 -12.88
CA LYS A 72 4.97 7.68 -13.90
C LYS A 72 6.19 6.76 -13.77
N SER A 73 7.35 7.30 -13.43
CA SER A 73 8.58 6.54 -13.22
C SER A 73 9.51 7.26 -12.25
N GLY A 74 10.40 6.48 -11.62
CA GLY A 74 11.44 6.96 -10.70
C GLY A 74 10.95 7.12 -9.27
N GLU A 75 11.81 7.68 -8.46
CA GLU A 75 11.60 7.79 -7.02
C GLU A 75 10.55 8.84 -6.65
N THR A 76 9.76 8.51 -5.66
CA THR A 76 8.78 9.40 -5.03
C THR A 76 8.86 9.21 -3.51
N VAL A 77 8.91 10.32 -2.79
CA VAL A 77 8.75 10.33 -1.33
C VAL A 77 7.35 10.81 -1.02
N ILE A 78 6.62 10.00 -0.28
CA ILE A 78 5.26 10.32 0.16
C ILE A 78 5.32 10.58 1.66
N GLU A 79 4.96 11.80 2.05
CA GLU A 79 4.75 12.15 3.45
C GLU A 79 3.27 11.90 3.81
N VAL A 80 3.05 11.10 4.83
CA VAL A 80 1.73 10.80 5.36
C VAL A 80 1.48 11.67 6.56
N ARG A 81 0.38 12.42 6.55
CA ARG A 81 -0.02 13.22 7.71
C ARG A 81 -0.46 12.31 8.84
N VAL A 82 0.33 12.30 9.90
CA VAL A 82 0.03 11.54 11.11
C VAL A 82 -0.89 12.38 12.01
N PRO A 83 -2.07 11.87 12.40
CA PRO A 83 -2.95 12.58 13.32
C PRO A 83 -2.40 12.52 14.74
N GLU A 84 -2.69 13.53 15.54
CA GLU A 84 -2.46 13.45 16.97
C GLU A 84 -3.36 12.38 17.61
N ASN A 85 -2.81 11.54 18.47
CA ASN A 85 -3.57 10.63 19.31
C ASN A 85 -2.96 10.57 20.73
N GLU A 86 -3.76 10.13 21.70
CA GLU A 86 -3.34 10.09 23.12
C GLU A 86 -2.20 9.12 23.39
N SER A 87 -2.06 8.07 22.60
CA SER A 87 -1.03 7.04 22.78
C SER A 87 0.31 7.42 22.16
N GLY A 88 0.32 8.32 21.17
CA GLY A 88 1.47 8.58 20.31
C GLY A 88 1.93 7.37 19.52
N VAL A 89 1.08 6.34 19.40
CA VAL A 89 1.34 5.09 18.67
C VAL A 89 0.35 4.95 17.53
N HIS A 90 0.85 4.65 16.36
CA HIS A 90 0.09 4.58 15.13
C HIS A 90 0.25 3.23 14.44
N HIS A 91 -0.80 2.78 13.78
CA HIS A 91 -0.81 1.61 12.92
C HIS A 91 -0.92 2.03 11.47
N VAL A 92 0.02 1.60 10.65
CA VAL A 92 -0.01 1.87 9.22
C VAL A 92 0.05 0.60 8.39
N LEU A 93 -0.71 0.61 7.31
CA LEU A 93 -0.66 -0.39 6.24
C LEU A 93 -0.59 0.34 4.90
N PHE A 94 0.55 0.21 4.22
CA PHE A 94 0.69 0.63 2.82
C PHE A 94 0.36 -0.54 1.91
N PHE A 95 -0.33 -0.29 0.80
CA PHE A 95 -0.71 -1.36 -0.13
C PHE A 95 -0.76 -0.89 -1.59
N LYS A 96 -0.48 -1.82 -2.48
CA LYS A 96 -0.66 -1.60 -3.92
C LYS A 96 -2.13 -1.67 -4.26
N ARG A 97 -2.70 -0.55 -4.75
CA ARG A 97 -4.14 -0.40 -5.01
C ARG A 97 -4.62 -1.10 -6.27
N GLN A 98 -3.79 -1.08 -7.31
CA GLN A 98 -4.16 -1.44 -8.67
C GLN A 98 -3.61 -2.81 -9.05
N ASP A 99 -4.08 -3.30 -10.17
CA ASP A 99 -3.72 -4.57 -10.78
C ASP A 99 -2.22 -4.75 -11.10
N GLY A 100 -1.87 -5.84 -11.79
CA GLY A 100 -0.50 -6.26 -12.03
C GLY A 100 0.26 -5.50 -13.13
N CYS A 101 -0.29 -4.39 -13.67
CA CYS A 101 0.33 -3.67 -14.78
C CYS A 101 1.34 -2.61 -14.37
N HIS A 102 1.57 -2.42 -13.08
CA HIS A 102 2.53 -1.48 -12.54
C HIS A 102 3.44 -2.17 -11.53
N GLU A 103 4.69 -1.75 -11.50
CA GLU A 103 5.66 -2.22 -10.50
C GLU A 103 5.94 -1.11 -9.50
N LEU A 104 5.98 -1.47 -8.24
CA LEU A 104 6.28 -0.57 -7.14
C LEU A 104 7.36 -1.18 -6.27
N LYS A 105 8.55 -0.58 -6.29
CA LYS A 105 9.66 -0.96 -5.43
C LYS A 105 9.62 -0.13 -4.15
N ILE A 106 9.71 -0.78 -3.01
CA ILE A 106 9.80 -0.12 -1.72
C ILE A 106 11.26 0.08 -1.36
N LEU A 107 11.68 1.33 -1.23
CA LEU A 107 13.07 1.69 -0.91
C LEU A 107 13.30 1.77 0.60
N GLY A 108 12.26 2.14 1.35
CA GLY A 108 12.32 2.23 2.79
C GLY A 108 11.28 3.19 3.36
N PHE A 109 11.37 3.39 4.67
CA PHE A 109 10.47 4.28 5.40
C PHE A 109 11.27 5.24 6.25
N GLU A 110 10.63 6.35 6.62
CA GLU A 110 11.23 7.33 7.50
C GLU A 110 10.21 7.74 8.57
N ILE A 111 10.64 7.70 9.82
CA ILE A 111 9.90 8.24 10.97
C ILE A 111 10.75 9.31 11.67
N GLY A 112 10.17 10.06 12.57
CA GLY A 112 10.86 11.13 13.28
C GLY A 112 12.07 10.65 14.10
N ASP A 113 12.97 11.57 14.42
CA ASP A 113 14.14 11.26 15.24
C ASP A 113 13.72 10.99 16.69
N GLY A 114 14.21 9.89 17.25
CA GLY A 114 13.83 9.45 18.60
C GLY A 114 12.55 8.61 18.65
N GLU A 115 11.85 8.47 17.53
CA GLU A 115 10.70 7.59 17.34
C GLU A 115 11.15 6.15 17.07
N ARG A 116 10.23 5.19 17.15
CA ARG A 116 10.56 3.77 16.99
C ARG A 116 9.46 2.97 16.33
N LEU A 117 9.86 1.89 15.67
CA LEU A 117 8.93 0.81 15.31
C LEU A 117 8.55 0.02 16.56
N ILE A 118 7.31 -0.42 16.59
CA ILE A 118 6.72 -1.22 17.66
C ILE A 118 6.38 -2.57 17.06
N GLU A 119 6.60 -3.61 17.83
CA GLU A 119 6.31 -4.98 17.41
C GLU A 119 4.82 -5.18 17.11
N LEU A 120 4.55 -5.77 15.94
CA LEU A 120 3.18 -6.10 15.54
C LEU A 120 2.63 -7.27 16.35
N PRO A 121 1.33 -7.24 16.68
CA PRO A 121 0.67 -8.40 17.27
C PRO A 121 0.71 -9.58 16.29
N PRO A 122 0.70 -10.82 16.82
CA PRO A 122 0.60 -12.00 15.99
C PRO A 122 -0.70 -11.99 15.18
N VAL A 123 -0.65 -12.51 13.95
CA VAL A 123 -1.82 -12.67 13.09
C VAL A 123 -2.26 -14.13 13.02
N SER A 124 -3.47 -14.34 12.50
CA SER A 124 -3.97 -15.68 12.20
C SER A 124 -3.03 -16.42 11.23
N GLU A 125 -2.83 -17.70 11.47
CA GLU A 125 -2.09 -18.57 10.55
C GLU A 125 -2.89 -18.90 9.27
N ARG A 126 -4.18 -18.58 9.26
CA ARG A 126 -5.02 -18.77 8.06
C ARG A 126 -4.55 -17.85 6.94
N ARG A 127 -4.40 -18.44 5.76
CA ARG A 127 -4.02 -17.73 4.54
C ARG A 127 -5.05 -17.99 3.48
N ILE A 128 -5.40 -16.93 2.73
CA ILE A 128 -6.25 -16.98 1.56
C ILE A 128 -5.41 -16.53 0.38
N GLU A 129 -5.38 -17.32 -0.68
CA GLU A 129 -4.78 -16.95 -1.96
C GLU A 129 -5.88 -16.87 -2.98
N VAL A 130 -5.97 -15.76 -3.70
CA VAL A 130 -7.02 -15.52 -4.71
C VAL A 130 -6.38 -15.33 -6.07
N TYR A 131 -6.83 -16.09 -7.03
CA TYR A 131 -6.49 -15.98 -8.44
C TYR A 131 -7.68 -15.42 -9.19
N GLY A 132 -7.49 -14.34 -9.91
CA GLY A 132 -8.57 -13.66 -10.63
C GLY A 132 -8.04 -12.57 -11.55
N ASP A 133 -8.96 -11.78 -12.06
CA ASP A 133 -8.75 -10.70 -13.01
C ASP A 133 -8.97 -9.31 -12.39
N SER A 134 -9.26 -8.32 -13.23
CA SER A 134 -9.52 -6.93 -12.85
C SER A 134 -10.65 -6.78 -11.81
N VAL A 135 -11.68 -7.63 -11.86
CA VAL A 135 -12.77 -7.59 -10.87
C VAL A 135 -12.27 -7.98 -9.48
N SER A 136 -11.43 -9.00 -9.39
CA SER A 136 -10.83 -9.42 -8.13
C SER A 136 -9.76 -8.44 -7.64
N ALA A 137 -9.14 -7.69 -8.54
CA ALA A 137 -8.22 -6.62 -8.23
C ALA A 137 -8.92 -5.33 -7.74
N GLY A 138 -10.23 -5.23 -7.88
CA GLY A 138 -11.00 -4.02 -7.53
C GLY A 138 -10.81 -2.88 -8.54
N GLU A 139 -10.60 -3.20 -9.82
CA GLU A 139 -10.53 -2.20 -10.87
C GLU A 139 -11.84 -1.43 -10.95
N SER A 140 -11.73 -0.10 -11.04
CA SER A 140 -12.85 0.84 -11.15
C SER A 140 -13.92 0.70 -10.04
N VAL A 141 -13.62 0.06 -8.92
CA VAL A 141 -14.59 -0.16 -7.84
C VAL A 141 -15.10 1.14 -7.20
N GLU A 142 -14.34 2.23 -7.30
CA GLU A 142 -14.71 3.56 -6.83
C GLU A 142 -15.32 4.47 -7.94
N ALA A 143 -15.51 3.96 -9.16
CA ALA A 143 -16.08 4.70 -10.28
C ALA A 143 -17.63 4.80 -10.23
N ILE A 144 -18.18 5.13 -9.09
CA ILE A 144 -19.63 5.10 -8.80
C ILE A 144 -20.43 6.00 -9.73
N ASP A 145 -19.88 7.18 -10.08
CA ASP A 145 -20.52 8.15 -10.96
C ASP A 145 -20.61 7.70 -12.43
N PHE A 146 -19.96 6.59 -12.76
CA PHE A 146 -19.90 6.03 -14.13
C PHE A 146 -20.71 4.74 -14.29
N ILE A 147 -21.48 4.34 -13.29
CA ILE A 147 -22.34 3.14 -13.36
C ILE A 147 -23.32 3.27 -14.54
N GLY A 148 -23.31 2.26 -15.42
CA GLY A 148 -24.18 2.20 -16.60
C GLY A 148 -23.81 3.14 -17.74
N LYS A 149 -22.67 3.81 -17.66
CA LYS A 149 -22.10 4.59 -18.76
C LYS A 149 -21.11 3.72 -19.55
N THR A 150 -20.80 4.15 -20.78
CA THR A 150 -19.70 3.55 -21.56
C THR A 150 -18.40 3.67 -20.81
N ASP A 151 -17.54 2.66 -20.90
CA ASP A 151 -16.22 2.72 -20.31
C ASP A 151 -15.50 3.99 -20.72
N MET A 152 -15.06 4.71 -19.71
CA MET A 152 -14.16 5.85 -19.89
C MET A 152 -12.71 5.38 -19.93
N GLU A 153 -11.82 6.19 -20.49
CA GLU A 153 -10.40 6.04 -20.21
C GLU A 153 -10.22 6.15 -18.71
N HIS A 154 -9.82 5.04 -18.10
CA HIS A 154 -9.74 4.93 -16.64
C HIS A 154 -8.55 5.72 -16.12
N GLU A 155 -8.82 6.68 -15.29
CA GLU A 155 -7.81 7.15 -14.37
C GLU A 155 -7.64 6.08 -13.27
N GLY A 156 -6.41 5.60 -13.06
CA GLY A 156 -6.10 4.56 -12.07
C GLY A 156 -6.58 4.85 -10.65
N GLY A 157 -6.96 6.11 -10.36
CA GLY A 157 -7.51 6.53 -9.09
C GLY A 157 -8.81 5.84 -8.68
N PHE A 158 -9.59 5.33 -9.62
CA PHE A 158 -10.83 4.60 -9.33
C PHE A 158 -10.62 3.13 -8.94
N SER A 159 -9.42 2.60 -9.13
CA SER A 159 -9.08 1.23 -8.77
C SER A 159 -8.64 1.16 -7.30
N ASN A 160 -9.20 0.21 -6.56
CA ASN A 160 -8.91 0.05 -5.14
C ASN A 160 -9.15 -1.37 -4.66
N CYS A 161 -8.09 -2.18 -4.59
CA CYS A 161 -8.19 -3.58 -4.16
C CYS A 161 -8.72 -3.74 -2.73
N TRP A 162 -8.61 -2.72 -1.88
CA TRP A 162 -9.15 -2.72 -0.51
C TRP A 162 -10.64 -2.96 -0.47
N PHE A 163 -11.39 -2.51 -1.48
CA PHE A 163 -12.83 -2.72 -1.63
C PHE A 163 -13.16 -3.89 -2.56
N SER A 164 -12.17 -4.63 -3.02
CA SER A 164 -12.43 -5.86 -3.77
C SER A 164 -12.98 -6.98 -2.88
N PHE A 165 -13.76 -7.89 -3.45
CA PHE A 165 -14.33 -9.00 -2.69
C PHE A 165 -13.27 -9.90 -2.03
N PRO A 166 -12.08 -10.19 -2.64
CA PRO A 166 -11.06 -10.98 -1.98
C PRO A 166 -10.55 -10.33 -0.71
N TRP A 167 -10.23 -9.04 -0.78
CA TRP A 167 -9.73 -8.32 0.39
C TRP A 167 -10.79 -8.18 1.48
N MET A 168 -12.04 -7.87 1.10
CA MET A 168 -13.16 -7.77 2.05
C MET A 168 -13.48 -9.11 2.73
N THR A 169 -13.12 -10.24 2.11
CA THR A 169 -13.31 -11.58 2.69
C THR A 169 -12.15 -11.97 3.62
N ALA A 170 -10.93 -11.45 3.37
CA ALA A 170 -9.72 -11.87 4.07
C ALA A 170 -9.45 -11.11 5.38
N ARG A 171 -10.06 -9.95 5.61
CA ARG A 171 -9.88 -9.10 6.80
C ARG A 171 -10.92 -9.32 7.91
#